data_c9bfa119de804abf0d61a8697666b8cb
#
_entry.id   c9bfa119de804abf0d61a8697666b8cb
#
_cell.length_a   1.000
_cell.length_b   1.000
_cell.length_c   1.000
_cell.angle_alpha   90.00
_cell.angle_beta   90.00
_cell.angle_gamma   90.00
#
_symmetry.space_group_name_H-M   'P 1'
#
loop_
_entity.id
_entity.type
_entity.pdbx_description
1 polymer ?
#
loop_
_entity_poly.entity_id
_entity_poly.type
_entity_poly.pdbx_seq_one_letter_code
_entity_poly.pdbx_strand_id
1 'polypeptide(L)'
;LYTDLNVLHWATKLLEKAVPKVKFASLADIVEEIKTRMVREVDFIEEARNLDDFINYLNVTQNKKATAPKVYHQYSTRRVLTMQRLYGVPLTDFDVVKQVSNDPSQVLITAMNTWFGSLMMCNSFHADLHAGNLMLLEDGRVGFIDFGIVGQLKPEVWTACMAFMDALQNTNYTLMAENMLKMGMT
;
A
#
# COMPACT_ATOMS: atom_id res chain seq x y z
N LEU A 1 22.92 -5.45 4.25
CA LEU A 1 21.70 -4.78 4.73
C LEU A 1 21.50 -4.96 6.24
N TYR A 2 21.27 -6.20 6.77
CA TYR A 2 21.05 -6.44 8.23
C TYR A 2 22.21 -5.95 9.09
N THR A 3 23.45 -6.27 8.69
CA THR A 3 24.66 -5.85 9.38
C THR A 3 24.78 -4.33 9.42
N ASP A 4 24.53 -3.67 8.29
CA ASP A 4 24.67 -2.22 8.15
C ASP A 4 23.63 -1.46 9.00
N LEU A 5 22.38 -1.94 9.00
CA LEU A 5 21.30 -1.38 9.82
C LEU A 5 21.55 -1.60 11.32
N ASN A 6 22.13 -2.74 11.71
CA ASN A 6 22.52 -2.97 13.10
C ASN A 6 23.65 -2.02 13.52
N VAL A 7 24.66 -1.82 12.68
CA VAL A 7 25.75 -0.86 12.93
C VAL A 7 25.19 0.55 13.07
N LEU A 8 24.29 0.96 12.19
CA LEU A 8 23.65 2.28 12.25
C LEU A 8 22.83 2.46 13.53
N HIS A 9 22.04 1.45 13.93
CA HIS A 9 21.28 1.49 15.19
C HIS A 9 22.19 1.58 16.42
N TRP A 10 23.30 0.84 16.45
CA TRP A 10 24.29 0.93 17.51
C TRP A 10 24.96 2.31 17.56
N ALA A 11 25.32 2.86 16.41
CA ALA A 11 25.93 4.19 16.32
C ALA A 11 24.97 5.29 16.81
N THR A 12 23.69 5.22 16.45
CA THR A 12 22.68 6.19 16.94
C THR A 12 22.47 6.09 18.44
N LYS A 13 22.42 4.90 19.03
CA LYS A 13 22.37 4.73 20.50
C LYS A 13 23.58 5.30 21.22
N LEU A 14 24.77 5.14 20.66
CA LEU A 14 25.99 5.73 21.21
C LEU A 14 25.93 7.26 21.12
N LEU A 15 25.48 7.80 20.02
CA LEU A 15 25.33 9.24 19.79
C LEU A 15 24.34 9.87 20.79
N GLU A 16 23.19 9.24 21.01
CA GLU A 16 22.16 9.69 21.95
C GLU A 16 22.69 9.70 23.40
N LYS A 17 23.60 8.76 23.77
CA LYS A 17 24.27 8.76 25.06
C LYS A 17 25.31 9.87 25.19
N ALA A 18 26.04 10.16 24.09
CA ALA A 18 27.10 11.16 24.10
C ALA A 18 26.58 12.60 24.00
N VAL A 19 25.44 12.82 23.34
CA VAL A 19 24.87 14.13 23.06
C VAL A 19 23.42 14.19 23.50
N PRO A 20 23.09 14.62 24.73
CA PRO A 20 21.73 14.61 25.27
C PRO A 20 20.72 15.41 24.45
N LYS A 21 21.15 16.43 23.72
CA LYS A 21 20.28 17.22 22.81
C LYS A 21 19.73 16.42 21.65
N VAL A 22 20.41 15.37 21.21
CA VAL A 22 20.00 14.51 20.10
C VAL A 22 18.96 13.46 20.54
N LYS A 23 18.87 13.19 21.84
CA LYS A 23 17.89 12.27 22.43
C LYS A 23 16.43 12.68 22.15
N PHE A 24 16.16 13.99 22.01
CA PHE A 24 14.83 14.50 21.64
C PHE A 24 14.39 14.07 20.24
N ALA A 25 15.31 13.71 19.36
CA ALA A 25 15.00 13.28 17.99
C ALA A 25 14.69 11.79 17.88
N SER A 26 14.85 10.99 18.97
CA SER A 26 14.62 9.53 18.98
C SER A 26 15.23 8.81 17.76
N LEU A 27 16.47 9.17 17.42
CA LEU A 27 17.14 8.66 16.21
C LEU A 27 17.26 7.13 16.22
N ALA A 28 17.49 6.54 17.39
CA ALA A 28 17.58 5.09 17.53
C ALA A 28 16.24 4.42 17.22
N ASP A 29 15.11 5.03 17.62
CA ASP A 29 13.77 4.51 17.35
C ASP A 29 13.43 4.64 15.86
N ILE A 30 13.80 5.77 15.23
CA ILE A 30 13.67 5.98 13.79
C ILE A 30 14.43 4.92 13.00
N VAL A 31 15.70 4.67 13.37
CA VAL A 31 16.53 3.64 12.71
C VAL A 31 15.97 2.24 12.93
N GLU A 32 15.44 1.91 14.11
CA GLU A 32 14.80 0.61 14.36
C GLU A 32 13.50 0.45 13.56
N GLU A 33 12.71 1.52 13.41
CA GLU A 33 11.53 1.51 12.56
C GLU A 33 11.89 1.31 11.08
N ILE A 34 12.89 2.05 10.57
CA ILE A 34 13.43 1.89 9.21
C ILE A 34 13.90 0.45 9.01
N LYS A 35 14.68 -0.08 9.95
CA LYS A 35 15.18 -1.46 9.91
C LYS A 35 14.03 -2.46 9.83
N THR A 36 13.01 -2.30 10.67
CA THR A 36 11.84 -3.19 10.70
C THR A 36 11.09 -3.16 9.39
N ARG A 37 10.90 -1.97 8.80
CA ARG A 37 10.26 -1.81 7.48
C ARG A 37 11.09 -2.44 6.37
N MET A 38 12.38 -2.11 6.27
CA MET A 38 13.27 -2.65 5.24
C MET A 38 13.41 -4.17 5.30
N VAL A 39 13.33 -4.76 6.50
CA VAL A 39 13.37 -6.21 6.68
C VAL A 39 12.10 -6.87 6.11
N ARG A 40 10.95 -6.24 6.27
CA ARG A 40 9.68 -6.71 5.69
C ARG A 40 9.67 -6.58 4.16
N GLU A 41 10.18 -5.48 3.62
CA GLU A 41 10.28 -5.23 2.18
C GLU A 41 11.15 -6.23 1.41
N VAL A 42 12.05 -6.94 2.08
CA VAL A 42 12.87 -7.97 1.44
C VAL A 42 12.32 -9.39 1.59
N ASP A 43 11.12 -9.56 2.16
CA ASP A 43 10.45 -10.88 2.25
C ASP A 43 9.35 -10.99 1.18
N PHE A 44 9.73 -11.47 0.01
CA PHE A 44 8.82 -11.67 -1.11
C PHE A 44 7.70 -12.71 -0.86
N ILE A 45 7.76 -13.48 0.20
CA ILE A 45 6.63 -14.35 0.60
C ILE A 45 5.45 -13.51 1.10
N GLU A 46 5.73 -12.43 1.84
CA GLU A 46 4.67 -11.51 2.28
C GLU A 46 4.07 -10.75 1.09
N GLU A 47 4.90 -10.28 0.16
CA GLU A 47 4.41 -9.63 -1.06
C GLU A 47 3.54 -10.56 -1.92
N ALA A 48 3.95 -11.83 -2.04
CA ALA A 48 3.16 -12.85 -2.71
C ALA A 48 1.77 -13.05 -2.09
N ARG A 49 1.68 -13.06 -0.75
CA ARG A 49 0.40 -13.15 -0.03
C ARG A 49 -0.47 -11.92 -0.26
N ASN A 50 0.12 -10.73 -0.20
CA ASN A 50 -0.59 -9.48 -0.44
C ASN A 50 -1.19 -9.41 -1.85
N LEU A 51 -0.45 -9.90 -2.85
CA LEU A 51 -0.93 -10.05 -4.23
C LEU A 51 -2.13 -11.01 -4.32
N ASP A 52 -2.04 -12.17 -3.66
CA ASP A 52 -3.13 -13.16 -3.65
C ASP A 52 -4.38 -12.60 -2.95
N ASP A 53 -4.22 -11.90 -1.83
CA ASP A 53 -5.32 -11.27 -1.09
C ASP A 53 -6.02 -10.21 -1.95
N PHE A 54 -5.25 -9.40 -2.68
CA PHE A 54 -5.80 -8.40 -3.59
C PHE A 54 -6.52 -9.04 -4.79
N ILE A 55 -5.96 -10.09 -5.38
CA ILE A 55 -6.63 -10.85 -6.45
C ILE A 55 -7.94 -11.46 -5.94
N ASN A 56 -7.92 -12.01 -4.72
CA ASN A 56 -9.14 -12.54 -4.09
C ASN A 56 -10.20 -11.46 -3.89
N TYR A 57 -9.82 -10.27 -3.44
CA TYR A 57 -10.70 -9.11 -3.35
C TYR A 57 -11.34 -8.78 -4.69
N LEU A 58 -10.55 -8.69 -5.78
CA LEU A 58 -11.09 -8.43 -7.12
C LEU A 58 -12.10 -9.49 -7.57
N ASN A 59 -11.84 -10.76 -7.23
CA ASN A 59 -12.73 -11.87 -7.57
C ASN A 59 -14.05 -11.81 -6.77
N VAL A 60 -13.98 -11.59 -5.45
CA VAL A 60 -15.16 -11.48 -4.57
C VAL A 60 -16.05 -10.30 -4.96
N THR A 61 -15.43 -9.17 -5.31
CA THR A 61 -16.16 -7.96 -5.75
C THR A 61 -16.56 -8.00 -7.23
N GLN A 62 -16.18 -9.04 -7.96
CA GLN A 62 -16.37 -9.14 -9.40
C GLN A 62 -15.82 -7.92 -10.18
N ASN A 63 -14.77 -7.31 -9.68
CA ASN A 63 -14.13 -6.18 -10.33
C ASN A 63 -13.30 -6.64 -11.53
N LYS A 64 -13.91 -6.56 -12.72
CA LYS A 64 -13.27 -6.94 -13.99
C LYS A 64 -12.45 -5.80 -14.63
N LYS A 65 -12.45 -4.61 -14.03
CA LYS A 65 -11.74 -3.42 -14.57
C LYS A 65 -10.31 -3.29 -14.05
N ALA A 66 -9.95 -4.08 -13.04
CA ALA A 66 -8.61 -4.09 -12.46
C ALA A 66 -8.04 -5.50 -12.39
N THR A 67 -6.73 -5.61 -12.23
CA THR A 67 -6.02 -6.88 -12.05
C THR A 67 -4.71 -6.65 -11.30
N ALA A 68 -4.10 -7.76 -10.83
CA ALA A 68 -2.73 -7.80 -10.35
C ALA A 68 -2.03 -9.03 -10.92
N PRO A 69 -0.68 -9.09 -10.92
CA PRO A 69 0.06 -10.23 -11.42
C PRO A 69 -0.25 -11.50 -10.62
N LYS A 70 -0.51 -12.61 -11.31
CA LYS A 70 -0.61 -13.92 -10.66
C LYS A 70 0.76 -14.36 -10.16
N VAL A 71 0.85 -14.78 -8.91
CA VAL A 71 2.09 -15.33 -8.33
C VAL A 71 2.28 -16.78 -8.72
N TYR A 72 3.51 -17.16 -9.05
CA TYR A 72 3.95 -18.56 -9.26
C TYR A 72 4.69 -19.03 -8.01
N HIS A 73 3.95 -19.46 -6.98
CA HIS A 73 4.49 -19.84 -5.67
C HIS A 73 5.60 -20.89 -5.75
N GLN A 74 5.47 -21.87 -6.64
CA GLN A 74 6.46 -22.91 -6.85
C GLN A 74 7.84 -22.41 -7.33
N TYR A 75 7.88 -21.18 -7.86
CA TYR A 75 9.09 -20.52 -8.33
C TYR A 75 9.45 -19.30 -7.49
N SER A 76 8.73 -19.06 -6.39
CA SER A 76 8.93 -17.93 -5.49
C SER A 76 9.53 -18.38 -4.17
N THR A 77 10.38 -17.54 -3.61
CA THR A 77 11.07 -17.74 -2.33
C THR A 77 11.10 -16.42 -1.57
N ARG A 78 11.63 -16.39 -0.35
CA ARG A 78 11.84 -15.14 0.39
C ARG A 78 12.68 -14.09 -0.36
N ARG A 79 13.50 -14.49 -1.32
CA ARG A 79 14.45 -13.61 -2.04
C ARG A 79 14.14 -13.46 -3.52
N VAL A 80 13.17 -14.18 -4.02
CA VAL A 80 12.78 -14.16 -5.44
C VAL A 80 11.26 -14.25 -5.52
N LEU A 81 10.64 -13.26 -6.13
CA LEU A 81 9.22 -13.29 -6.47
C LEU A 81 9.09 -13.56 -7.98
N THR A 82 8.41 -14.65 -8.30
CA THR A 82 8.09 -15.01 -9.69
C THR A 82 6.61 -14.79 -9.91
N MET A 83 6.27 -13.89 -10.82
CA MET A 83 4.88 -13.52 -11.09
C MET A 83 4.62 -13.33 -12.58
N GLN A 84 3.35 -13.30 -12.93
CA GLN A 84 2.88 -13.04 -14.29
C GLN A 84 3.37 -11.67 -14.77
N ARG A 85 3.90 -11.62 -15.98
CA ARG A 85 4.17 -10.35 -16.64
C ARG A 85 2.87 -9.74 -17.15
N LEU A 86 2.62 -8.50 -16.77
CA LEU A 86 1.55 -7.68 -17.34
C LEU A 86 2.12 -6.86 -18.52
N TYR A 87 1.30 -6.66 -19.54
CA TYR A 87 1.65 -5.87 -20.72
C TYR A 87 0.77 -4.63 -20.77
N GLY A 88 1.39 -3.46 -20.87
CA GLY A 88 0.71 -2.18 -20.85
C GLY A 88 1.66 -1.02 -20.64
N VAL A 89 1.12 0.15 -20.38
CA VAL A 89 1.86 1.41 -20.17
C VAL A 89 1.76 1.81 -18.70
N PRO A 90 2.87 2.20 -18.05
CA PRO A 90 2.82 2.77 -16.70
C PRO A 90 1.99 4.06 -16.67
N LEU A 91 1.22 4.30 -15.61
CA LEU A 91 0.46 5.55 -15.48
C LEU A 91 1.33 6.78 -15.25
N THR A 92 2.64 6.61 -15.05
CA THR A 92 3.63 7.70 -15.05
C THR A 92 3.81 8.31 -16.43
N ASP A 93 3.57 7.55 -17.51
CA ASP A 93 3.68 8.03 -18.90
C ASP A 93 2.30 8.51 -19.39
N PHE A 94 1.88 9.65 -18.84
CA PHE A 94 0.53 10.18 -19.07
C PHE A 94 0.26 10.55 -20.55
N ASP A 95 1.29 10.92 -21.30
CA ASP A 95 1.12 11.23 -22.71
C ASP A 95 0.85 9.99 -23.55
N VAL A 96 1.50 8.87 -23.23
CA VAL A 96 1.18 7.58 -23.87
C VAL A 96 -0.19 7.08 -23.41
N VAL A 97 -0.54 7.20 -22.12
CA VAL A 97 -1.86 6.84 -21.62
C VAL A 97 -2.97 7.58 -22.38
N LYS A 98 -2.80 8.88 -22.65
CA LYS A 98 -3.76 9.67 -23.46
C LYS A 98 -3.88 9.17 -24.91
N GLN A 99 -2.82 8.62 -25.48
CA GLN A 99 -2.83 8.11 -26.85
C GLN A 99 -3.52 6.76 -26.97
N VAL A 100 -3.37 5.90 -25.94
CA VAL A 100 -3.90 4.52 -25.96
C VAL A 100 -5.25 4.36 -25.28
N SER A 101 -5.66 5.34 -24.44
CA SER A 101 -6.95 5.33 -23.75
C SER A 101 -7.92 6.33 -24.37
N ASN A 102 -9.14 5.88 -24.62
CA ASN A 102 -10.24 6.77 -25.02
C ASN A 102 -10.71 7.70 -23.89
N ASP A 103 -10.50 7.28 -22.63
CA ASP A 103 -10.86 8.06 -21.45
C ASP A 103 -9.82 7.87 -20.33
N PRO A 104 -8.74 8.66 -20.33
CA PRO A 104 -7.71 8.61 -19.30
C PRO A 104 -8.25 8.93 -17.89
N SER A 105 -9.29 9.74 -17.78
CA SER A 105 -9.92 10.07 -16.50
C SER A 105 -10.59 8.84 -15.88
N GLN A 106 -11.26 8.04 -16.71
CA GLN A 106 -11.87 6.80 -16.27
C GLN A 106 -10.85 5.76 -15.79
N VAL A 107 -9.63 5.74 -16.35
CA VAL A 107 -8.53 4.89 -15.88
C VAL A 107 -8.16 5.25 -14.44
N LEU A 108 -7.98 6.55 -14.15
CA LEU A 108 -7.67 7.03 -12.79
C LEU A 108 -8.82 6.76 -11.82
N ILE A 109 -10.06 7.02 -12.23
CA ILE A 109 -11.26 6.75 -11.42
C ILE A 109 -11.33 5.24 -11.09
N THR A 110 -11.02 4.37 -12.05
CA THR A 110 -11.00 2.92 -11.85
C THR A 110 -9.91 2.52 -10.85
N ALA A 111 -8.71 3.08 -10.99
CA ALA A 111 -7.61 2.84 -10.05
C ALA A 111 -7.98 3.25 -8.63
N MET A 112 -8.48 4.47 -8.46
CA MET A 112 -8.86 5.01 -7.15
C MET A 112 -10.02 4.22 -6.51
N ASN A 113 -11.09 3.93 -7.26
CA ASN A 113 -12.22 3.16 -6.75
C ASN A 113 -11.80 1.74 -6.35
N THR A 114 -10.92 1.10 -7.11
CA THR A 114 -10.40 -0.23 -6.78
C THR A 114 -9.56 -0.18 -5.51
N TRP A 115 -8.70 0.82 -5.38
CA TRP A 115 -7.87 1.00 -4.20
C TRP A 115 -8.72 1.30 -2.94
N PHE A 116 -9.65 2.26 -3.02
CA PHE A 116 -10.57 2.54 -1.90
C PHE A 116 -11.41 1.33 -1.52
N GLY A 117 -11.88 0.56 -2.50
CA GLY A 117 -12.60 -0.68 -2.23
C GLY A 117 -11.74 -1.70 -1.50
N SER A 118 -10.46 -1.84 -1.87
CA SER A 118 -9.52 -2.74 -1.16
C SER A 118 -9.27 -2.28 0.28
N LEU A 119 -9.15 -0.97 0.52
CA LEU A 119 -9.02 -0.40 1.87
C LEU A 119 -10.20 -0.77 2.78
N MET A 120 -11.41 -0.86 2.22
CA MET A 120 -12.63 -1.16 2.97
C MET A 120 -12.88 -2.67 3.14
N MET A 121 -12.38 -3.53 2.26
CA MET A 121 -12.74 -4.94 2.20
C MET A 121 -11.59 -5.92 2.50
N CYS A 122 -10.34 -5.46 2.45
CA CYS A 122 -9.18 -6.30 2.73
C CYS A 122 -8.62 -6.03 4.13
N ASN A 123 -8.03 -7.06 4.74
CA ASN A 123 -7.27 -6.91 5.98
C ASN A 123 -6.01 -6.09 5.80
N SER A 124 -5.46 -6.10 4.59
CA SER A 124 -4.31 -5.32 4.17
C SER A 124 -4.62 -4.58 2.87
N PHE A 125 -4.13 -3.37 2.73
CA PHE A 125 -4.30 -2.54 1.54
C PHE A 125 -2.95 -2.01 1.05
N HIS A 126 -2.86 -1.74 -0.22
CA HIS A 126 -1.68 -1.13 -0.84
C HIS A 126 -1.42 0.25 -0.23
N ALA A 127 -0.34 0.38 0.56
CA ALA A 127 -0.05 1.60 1.32
C ALA A 127 0.89 2.57 0.59
N ASP A 128 1.45 2.16 -0.55
CA ASP A 128 2.35 2.97 -1.39
C ASP A 128 1.80 3.13 -2.82
N LEU A 129 0.51 3.49 -2.92
CA LEU A 129 -0.14 3.69 -4.21
C LEU A 129 0.39 4.95 -4.89
N HIS A 130 1.11 4.77 -5.97
CA HIS A 130 1.54 5.85 -6.86
C HIS A 130 1.48 5.41 -8.32
N ALA A 131 1.56 6.36 -9.25
CA ALA A 131 1.42 6.09 -10.69
C ALA A 131 2.44 5.09 -11.24
N GLY A 132 3.60 4.94 -10.58
CA GLY A 132 4.63 3.95 -10.95
C GLY A 132 4.25 2.51 -10.64
N ASN A 133 3.32 2.29 -9.69
CA ASN A 133 2.80 0.98 -9.31
C ASN A 133 1.48 0.62 -10.03
N LEU A 134 1.09 1.46 -10.99
CA LEU A 134 -0.12 1.29 -11.78
C LEU A 134 0.20 1.24 -13.28
N MET A 135 -0.50 0.38 -14.01
CA MET A 135 -0.41 0.24 -15.46
C MET A 135 -1.79 0.30 -16.11
N LEU A 136 -1.89 0.95 -17.27
CA LEU A 136 -2.99 0.70 -18.19
C LEU A 136 -2.59 -0.45 -19.10
N LEU A 137 -3.31 -1.57 -19.01
CA LEU A 137 -3.04 -2.77 -19.79
C LEU A 137 -3.61 -2.68 -21.20
N GLU A 138 -3.08 -3.50 -22.11
CA GLU A 138 -3.55 -3.57 -23.51
C GLU A 138 -5.04 -3.94 -23.64
N ASP A 139 -5.59 -4.67 -22.67
CA ASP A 139 -7.01 -5.01 -22.60
C ASP A 139 -7.90 -3.96 -21.92
N GLY A 140 -7.32 -2.80 -21.56
CA GLY A 140 -8.02 -1.67 -20.95
C GLY A 140 -8.19 -1.76 -19.43
N ARG A 141 -7.71 -2.82 -18.79
CA ARG A 141 -7.73 -2.95 -17.33
C ARG A 141 -6.63 -2.13 -16.67
N VAL A 142 -6.85 -1.77 -15.40
CA VAL A 142 -5.80 -1.20 -14.55
C VAL A 142 -5.05 -2.32 -13.84
N GLY A 143 -3.75 -2.42 -14.07
CA GLY A 143 -2.85 -3.35 -13.38
C GLY A 143 -2.22 -2.70 -12.15
N PHE A 144 -2.26 -3.39 -11.00
CA PHE A 144 -1.57 -3.04 -9.77
C PHE A 144 -0.36 -3.98 -9.63
N ILE A 145 0.87 -3.44 -9.52
CA ILE A 145 2.07 -4.27 -9.76
C ILE A 145 3.05 -4.39 -8.59
N ASP A 146 2.94 -3.62 -7.54
CA ASP A 146 3.84 -3.67 -6.40
C ASP A 146 3.02 -3.72 -5.11
N PHE A 147 3.25 -4.75 -4.29
CA PHE A 147 2.57 -4.97 -3.01
C PHE A 147 3.57 -5.17 -1.86
N GLY A 148 4.80 -4.67 -2.03
CA GLY A 148 5.85 -4.74 -1.01
C GLY A 148 5.49 -3.93 0.25
N ILE A 149 4.80 -2.80 0.09
CA ILE A 149 4.34 -1.97 1.20
C ILE A 149 2.82 -2.05 1.33
N VAL A 150 2.36 -2.71 2.38
CA VAL A 150 0.95 -2.78 2.73
C VAL A 150 0.67 -2.19 4.09
N GLY A 151 -0.46 -1.52 4.21
CA GLY A 151 -1.02 -1.05 5.48
C GLY A 151 -2.05 -2.03 6.02
N GLN A 152 -2.21 -2.02 7.34
CA GLN A 152 -3.30 -2.71 8.01
C GLN A 152 -4.02 -1.72 8.92
N LEU A 153 -5.33 -1.64 8.78
CA LEU A 153 -6.15 -0.86 9.69
C LEU A 153 -6.42 -1.68 10.95
N LYS A 154 -6.20 -1.07 12.12
CA LYS A 154 -6.67 -1.66 13.37
C LYS A 154 -8.19 -1.76 13.33
N PRO A 155 -8.80 -2.79 13.94
CA PRO A 155 -10.26 -2.97 13.91
C PRO A 155 -11.05 -1.75 14.38
N GLU A 156 -10.53 -1.01 15.37
CA GLU A 156 -11.14 0.20 15.90
C GLU A 156 -11.12 1.34 14.86
N VAL A 157 -10.00 1.50 14.15
CA VAL A 157 -9.83 2.51 13.09
C VAL A 157 -10.73 2.16 11.91
N TRP A 158 -10.77 0.89 11.52
CA TRP A 158 -11.66 0.42 10.44
C TRP A 158 -13.13 0.69 10.78
N THR A 159 -13.57 0.37 12.00
CA THR A 159 -14.93 0.64 12.47
C THR A 159 -15.25 2.14 12.44
N ALA A 160 -14.30 2.98 12.85
CA ALA A 160 -14.44 4.43 12.79
C ALA A 160 -14.51 4.95 11.34
N CYS A 161 -13.74 4.39 10.42
CA CYS A 161 -13.81 4.71 8.99
C CYS A 161 -15.21 4.40 8.41
N MET A 162 -15.75 3.21 8.71
CA MET A 162 -17.08 2.81 8.24
C MET A 162 -18.18 3.72 8.80
N ALA A 163 -18.12 4.04 10.10
CA ALA A 163 -19.06 4.96 10.74
C ALA A 163 -18.94 6.41 10.21
N PHE A 164 -17.73 6.84 9.85
CA PHE A 164 -17.51 8.12 9.18
C PHE A 164 -18.16 8.17 7.80
N MET A 165 -18.02 7.08 7.00
CA MET A 165 -18.62 7.00 5.67
C MET A 165 -20.16 7.02 5.74
N ASP A 166 -20.74 6.31 6.71
CA ASP A 166 -22.18 6.34 6.95
C ASP A 166 -22.65 7.74 7.38
N ALA A 167 -21.93 8.36 8.30
CA ALA A 167 -22.21 9.74 8.75
C ALA A 167 -22.12 10.76 7.60
N LEU A 168 -21.17 10.58 6.67
CA LEU A 168 -21.00 11.39 5.48
C LEU A 168 -22.22 11.29 4.56
N GLN A 169 -22.72 10.07 4.29
CA GLN A 169 -23.90 9.84 3.48
C GLN A 169 -25.15 10.46 4.08
N ASN A 170 -25.27 10.43 5.42
CA ASN A 170 -26.37 10.97 6.17
C ASN A 170 -26.19 12.45 6.57
N THR A 171 -25.11 13.10 6.12
CA THR A 171 -24.78 14.51 6.43
C THR A 171 -24.74 14.81 7.94
N ASN A 172 -24.31 13.82 8.74
CA ASN A 172 -24.19 13.94 10.19
C ASN A 172 -22.79 14.41 10.58
N TYR A 173 -22.60 15.74 10.60
CA TYR A 173 -21.29 16.36 10.86
C TYR A 173 -20.73 16.06 12.26
N THR A 174 -21.58 15.90 13.27
CA THR A 174 -21.15 15.56 14.63
C THR A 174 -20.53 14.16 14.66
N LEU A 175 -21.22 13.17 14.11
CA LEU A 175 -20.72 11.79 14.05
C LEU A 175 -19.48 11.68 13.15
N MET A 176 -19.39 12.48 12.08
CA MET A 176 -18.18 12.59 11.27
C MET A 176 -16.98 13.03 12.12
N ALA A 177 -17.12 14.13 12.87
CA ALA A 177 -16.05 14.66 13.71
C ALA A 177 -15.62 13.67 14.80
N GLU A 178 -16.57 13.02 15.47
CA GLU A 178 -16.26 11.98 16.48
C GLU A 178 -15.47 10.81 15.90
N ASN A 179 -15.82 10.36 14.70
CA ASN A 179 -15.09 9.24 14.07
C ASN A 179 -13.73 9.68 13.51
N MET A 180 -13.57 10.92 13.07
CA MET A 180 -12.25 11.48 12.73
C MET A 180 -11.30 11.45 13.94
N LEU A 181 -11.77 11.84 15.12
CA LEU A 181 -10.97 11.73 16.35
C LEU A 181 -10.59 10.29 16.69
N LYS A 182 -11.50 9.31 16.50
CA LYS A 182 -11.22 7.88 16.70
C LYS A 182 -10.20 7.34 15.68
N MET A 183 -10.14 7.92 14.49
CA MET A 183 -9.11 7.60 13.48
C MET A 183 -7.75 8.24 13.80
N GLY A 184 -7.64 9.08 14.84
CA GLY A 184 -6.41 9.75 15.23
C GLY A 184 -6.17 11.09 14.54
N MET A 185 -7.18 11.66 13.92
CA MET A 185 -7.13 13.02 13.37
C MET A 185 -7.39 14.02 14.50
N THR A 186 -6.40 14.85 14.83
CA THR A 186 -6.47 15.89 15.87
C THR A 186 -6.30 17.27 15.26
#